data_8cfc7010cb679408e467d05a6e27b1c8
#
_entry.id   8cfc7010cb679408e467d05a6e27b1c8
#
_cell.length_a   1.000
_cell.length_b   1.000
_cell.length_c   1.000
_cell.angle_alpha   90.00
_cell.angle_beta   90.00
_cell.angle_gamma   90.00
#
_symmetry.space_group_name_H-M   'P 1'
#
loop_
_entity.id
_entity.type
_entity.pdbx_description
1 polymer ?
#
loop_
_entity_poly.entity_id
_entity_poly.type
_entity_poly.pdbx_seq_one_letter_code
_entity_poly.pdbx_strand_id
1 'polypeptide(L)'
;MDEGRRPTTRLVVRERELVVTAPKLGHETLLQQKLRTGEFVVSVEIDPPRGGNAQAMLELAKTLKDSGHVDVVDVNDNPRARARMSGLIASATIERVAGIETIPHLTPRDSSIAGLESMLLGAHAEGIRNVLAVTGDPPEAGDYPGAGGVYEVDSIGLSRIITSMNAGEDFNGREIDAPTSFFLGVAVNPAADDLDEELERFEQKLEAGAQFAMTQVLFDFSYLDRFLARLGRPCQIPLLIGIFYVRSHQLALRLHNEVPG
;
A
#
# COMPACT_ATOMS: atom_id res chain seq x y z
N MET A 1 50.31 37.54 -34.59
CA MET A 1 49.85 37.07 -33.26
C MET A 1 48.35 37.05 -33.33
N ASP A 2 47.82 35.88 -33.61
CA ASP A 2 46.38 35.67 -33.84
C ASP A 2 45.78 35.11 -32.52
N GLU A 3 44.99 35.96 -31.86
CA GLU A 3 44.34 35.57 -30.61
C GLU A 3 43.12 34.73 -30.92
N GLY A 4 43.24 33.42 -30.64
CA GLY A 4 42.21 32.43 -30.81
C GLY A 4 40.91 32.74 -30.07
N ARG A 5 39.85 33.13 -30.79
CA ARG A 5 38.47 33.17 -30.28
C ARG A 5 38.01 31.76 -29.95
N ARG A 6 37.77 31.49 -28.67
CA ARG A 6 37.06 30.31 -28.21
C ARG A 6 35.58 30.35 -28.71
N PRO A 7 35.04 29.26 -29.23
CA PRO A 7 33.64 29.24 -29.61
C PRO A 7 32.77 29.26 -28.37
N THR A 8 31.94 30.27 -28.23
CA THR A 8 30.86 30.31 -27.21
C THR A 8 29.72 29.40 -27.64
N THR A 9 29.65 28.25 -27.01
CA THR A 9 28.47 27.35 -27.16
C THR A 9 27.28 28.01 -26.47
N ARG A 10 26.33 28.56 -27.25
CA ARG A 10 25.04 28.97 -26.73
C ARG A 10 24.19 27.72 -26.46
N LEU A 11 23.94 27.43 -25.19
CA LEU A 11 22.91 26.50 -24.77
C LEU A 11 21.54 27.11 -25.15
N VAL A 12 20.88 26.55 -26.17
CA VAL A 12 19.48 26.85 -26.44
C VAL A 12 18.64 25.97 -25.52
N VAL A 13 18.24 26.51 -24.38
CA VAL A 13 17.21 25.89 -23.55
C VAL A 13 15.89 26.04 -24.31
N ARG A 14 15.43 24.96 -24.93
CA ARG A 14 14.03 24.88 -25.37
C ARG A 14 13.18 24.76 -24.11
N GLU A 15 12.44 25.78 -23.77
CA GLU A 15 11.32 25.67 -22.83
C GLU A 15 10.37 24.61 -23.36
N ARG A 16 10.43 23.40 -22.81
CA ARG A 16 9.31 22.48 -22.87
C ARG A 16 8.31 23.01 -21.84
N GLU A 17 7.16 23.46 -22.27
CA GLU A 17 6.02 23.59 -21.38
C GLU A 17 5.81 22.23 -20.70
N LEU A 18 6.22 22.13 -19.46
CA LEU A 18 5.81 21.06 -18.58
C LEU A 18 4.30 21.28 -18.36
N VAL A 19 3.47 20.59 -19.15
CA VAL A 19 2.07 20.44 -18.80
C VAL A 19 2.04 19.51 -17.59
N VAL A 20 2.26 20.09 -16.41
CA VAL A 20 1.96 19.45 -15.14
C VAL A 20 0.44 19.43 -15.07
N THR A 21 -0.17 18.36 -15.59
CA THR A 21 -1.55 18.06 -15.21
C THR A 21 -1.51 17.73 -13.74
N ALA A 22 -1.82 18.72 -12.91
CA ALA A 22 -2.02 18.47 -11.48
C ALA A 22 -3.02 17.30 -11.37
N PRO A 23 -2.73 16.25 -10.60
CA PRO A 23 -3.67 15.18 -10.37
C PRO A 23 -4.95 15.84 -9.85
N LYS A 24 -6.09 15.49 -10.47
CA LYS A 24 -7.37 16.10 -10.10
C LYS A 24 -7.66 15.74 -8.65
N LEU A 25 -7.50 16.70 -7.74
CA LEU A 25 -7.91 16.58 -6.36
C LEU A 25 -9.36 16.09 -6.30
N GLY A 26 -9.62 14.97 -5.60
CA GLY A 26 -10.97 14.52 -5.30
C GLY A 26 -11.61 13.54 -6.29
N HIS A 27 -10.87 12.86 -7.16
CA HIS A 27 -11.44 11.76 -7.95
C HIS A 27 -11.45 10.46 -7.15
N GLU A 28 -12.67 9.87 -7.06
CA GLU A 28 -12.89 8.51 -6.58
C GLU A 28 -12.02 7.52 -7.40
N THR A 29 -11.30 6.62 -6.73
CA THR A 29 -10.50 5.59 -7.41
C THR A 29 -11.41 4.52 -8.03
N LEU A 30 -10.90 3.75 -8.99
CA LEU A 30 -11.64 2.61 -9.56
C LEU A 30 -12.00 1.60 -8.47
N LEU A 31 -11.05 1.30 -7.57
CA LEU A 31 -11.27 0.45 -6.41
C LEU A 31 -12.41 0.97 -5.55
N GLN A 32 -12.36 2.24 -5.16
CA GLN A 32 -13.38 2.87 -4.33
C GLN A 32 -14.76 2.83 -5.01
N GLN A 33 -14.81 3.15 -6.30
CA GLN A 33 -16.05 3.10 -7.08
C GLN A 33 -16.65 1.69 -7.09
N LYS A 34 -15.86 0.67 -7.42
CA LYS A 34 -16.33 -0.72 -7.48
C LYS A 34 -16.80 -1.22 -6.13
N LEU A 35 -16.04 -0.98 -5.07
CA LEU A 35 -16.43 -1.39 -3.71
C LEU A 35 -17.71 -0.68 -3.25
N ARG A 36 -17.90 0.59 -3.58
CA ARG A 36 -19.12 1.34 -3.26
C ARG A 36 -20.35 0.83 -4.02
N THR A 37 -20.17 0.40 -5.27
CA THR A 37 -21.28 -0.14 -6.09
C THR A 37 -21.54 -1.62 -5.84
N GLY A 38 -20.72 -2.29 -4.99
CA GLY A 38 -20.83 -3.73 -4.72
C GLY A 38 -20.35 -4.62 -5.87
N GLU A 39 -19.54 -4.06 -6.77
CA GLU A 39 -18.90 -4.83 -7.84
C GLU A 39 -17.78 -5.70 -7.28
N PHE A 40 -17.60 -6.88 -7.88
CA PHE A 40 -16.50 -7.75 -7.52
C PHE A 40 -15.16 -7.16 -7.95
N VAL A 41 -14.18 -7.17 -7.05
CA VAL A 41 -12.83 -6.64 -7.27
C VAL A 41 -11.82 -7.78 -7.23
N VAL A 42 -10.94 -7.81 -8.22
CA VAL A 42 -9.78 -8.70 -8.24
C VAL A 42 -8.51 -7.88 -8.05
N SER A 43 -7.84 -8.10 -6.92
CA SER A 43 -6.49 -7.58 -6.65
C SER A 43 -5.45 -8.68 -6.82
N VAL A 44 -4.25 -8.32 -7.27
CA VAL A 44 -3.10 -9.23 -7.35
C VAL A 44 -1.91 -8.61 -6.64
N GLU A 45 -1.37 -9.34 -5.66
CA GLU A 45 -0.20 -8.90 -4.90
C GLU A 45 1.08 -9.00 -5.73
N ILE A 46 1.88 -7.95 -5.69
CA ILE A 46 3.21 -7.88 -6.29
C ILE A 46 4.24 -7.46 -5.23
N ASP A 47 5.30 -8.24 -5.13
CA ASP A 47 6.50 -7.87 -4.38
C ASP A 47 7.37 -6.91 -5.20
N PRO A 48 7.74 -5.73 -4.67
CA PRO A 48 8.76 -4.90 -5.30
C PRO A 48 10.11 -5.63 -5.41
N PRO A 49 10.96 -5.30 -6.41
CA PRO A 49 12.26 -5.94 -6.58
C PRO A 49 13.22 -5.60 -5.42
N ARG A 50 14.19 -6.49 -5.15
CA ARG A 50 15.27 -6.24 -4.17
C ARG A 50 16.35 -5.29 -4.67
N GLY A 51 16.27 -4.84 -5.91
CA GLY A 51 17.25 -3.97 -6.55
C GLY A 51 16.59 -2.82 -7.31
N GLY A 52 17.39 -1.97 -7.94
CA GLY A 52 16.91 -0.80 -8.67
C GLY A 52 16.29 -1.10 -10.05
N ASN A 53 16.22 -2.35 -10.49
CA ASN A 53 15.62 -2.72 -11.78
C ASN A 53 14.16 -3.13 -11.59
N ALA A 54 13.24 -2.28 -12.05
CA ALA A 54 11.80 -2.49 -11.96
C ALA A 54 11.20 -3.23 -13.17
N GLN A 55 11.98 -3.59 -14.19
CA GLN A 55 11.44 -4.04 -15.48
C GLN A 55 10.51 -5.26 -15.35
N ALA A 56 10.92 -6.31 -14.64
CA ALA A 56 10.12 -7.52 -14.48
C ALA A 56 8.79 -7.25 -13.74
N MET A 57 8.82 -6.36 -12.74
CA MET A 57 7.63 -5.90 -12.02
C MET A 57 6.66 -5.17 -12.96
N LEU A 58 7.18 -4.28 -13.80
CA LEU A 58 6.38 -3.51 -14.75
C LEU A 58 5.81 -4.38 -15.87
N GLU A 59 6.57 -5.37 -16.36
CA GLU A 59 6.09 -6.35 -17.33
C GLU A 59 4.96 -7.21 -16.76
N LEU A 60 5.09 -7.64 -15.49
CA LEU A 60 4.02 -8.35 -14.79
C LEU A 60 2.78 -7.46 -14.65
N ALA A 61 2.92 -6.23 -14.15
CA ALA A 61 1.80 -5.30 -14.00
C ALA A 61 1.07 -5.04 -15.32
N LYS A 62 1.79 -4.87 -16.43
CA LYS A 62 1.20 -4.77 -17.77
C LYS A 62 0.45 -6.03 -18.18
N THR A 63 1.04 -7.20 -17.94
CA THR A 63 0.38 -8.48 -18.24
C THR A 63 -0.93 -8.64 -17.48
N LEU A 64 -0.95 -8.27 -16.19
CA LEU A 64 -2.15 -8.31 -15.37
C LEU A 64 -3.22 -7.36 -15.91
N LYS A 65 -2.85 -6.12 -16.24
CA LYS A 65 -3.76 -5.14 -16.85
C LYS A 65 -4.32 -5.64 -18.17
N ASP A 66 -3.45 -6.11 -19.06
CA ASP A 66 -3.83 -6.52 -20.43
C ASP A 66 -4.70 -7.79 -20.41
N SER A 67 -4.67 -8.56 -19.33
CA SER A 67 -5.56 -9.70 -19.13
C SER A 67 -7.04 -9.31 -19.05
N GLY A 68 -7.34 -8.10 -18.60
CA GLY A 68 -8.70 -7.61 -18.36
C GLY A 68 -9.43 -8.26 -17.19
N HIS A 69 -8.69 -9.06 -16.37
CA HIS A 69 -9.26 -9.80 -15.22
C HIS A 69 -8.81 -9.24 -13.86
N VAL A 70 -7.91 -8.28 -13.85
CA VAL A 70 -7.35 -7.67 -12.64
C VAL A 70 -7.70 -6.19 -12.63
N ASP A 71 -8.30 -5.75 -11.54
CA ASP A 71 -8.76 -4.38 -11.36
C ASP A 71 -7.67 -3.50 -10.75
N VAL A 72 -6.92 -4.05 -9.79
CA VAL A 72 -5.95 -3.33 -9.00
C VAL A 72 -4.79 -4.25 -8.62
N VAL A 73 -3.62 -3.69 -8.37
CA VAL A 73 -2.43 -4.41 -7.89
C VAL A 73 -2.09 -3.92 -6.50
N ASP A 74 -2.02 -4.82 -5.52
CA ASP A 74 -1.48 -4.49 -4.21
C ASP A 74 0.02 -4.72 -4.16
N VAL A 75 0.74 -3.78 -3.52
CA VAL A 75 2.20 -3.71 -3.58
C VAL A 75 2.78 -3.71 -2.18
N ASN A 76 3.50 -4.77 -1.84
CA ASN A 76 4.08 -4.96 -0.52
C ASN A 76 5.11 -3.89 -0.13
N ASP A 77 5.22 -3.62 1.18
CA ASP A 77 6.23 -2.74 1.79
C ASP A 77 7.20 -3.56 2.66
N ASN A 78 8.39 -3.82 2.12
CA ASN A 78 9.43 -4.60 2.78
C ASN A 78 8.91 -5.90 3.46
N PRO A 79 8.23 -6.80 2.70
CA PRO A 79 7.62 -8.00 3.27
C PRO A 79 8.67 -8.86 4.00
N ARG A 80 8.28 -9.44 5.13
CA ARG A 80 9.16 -10.18 6.04
C ARG A 80 10.37 -9.35 6.52
N ALA A 81 10.19 -8.06 6.71
CA ALA A 81 11.24 -7.12 7.11
C ALA A 81 12.51 -7.20 6.21
N ARG A 82 12.35 -7.50 4.93
CA ARG A 82 13.44 -7.59 3.96
C ARG A 82 13.43 -6.38 3.04
N ALA A 83 14.58 -5.70 2.96
CA ALA A 83 14.72 -4.49 2.16
C ALA A 83 14.42 -4.75 0.67
N ARG A 84 13.48 -3.96 0.14
CA ARG A 84 13.06 -3.95 -1.26
C ARG A 84 12.91 -2.51 -1.75
N MET A 85 12.61 -2.33 -3.02
CA MET A 85 12.18 -1.03 -3.53
C MET A 85 10.95 -0.57 -2.74
N SER A 86 10.89 0.71 -2.37
CA SER A 86 9.74 1.28 -1.64
C SER A 86 8.42 0.95 -2.35
N GLY A 87 7.44 0.42 -1.59
CA GLY A 87 6.12 0.08 -2.11
C GLY A 87 5.41 1.27 -2.73
N LEU A 88 5.51 2.46 -2.12
CA LEU A 88 4.93 3.70 -2.65
C LEU A 88 5.56 4.11 -3.99
N ILE A 89 6.89 4.03 -4.11
CA ILE A 89 7.60 4.39 -5.35
C ILE A 89 7.32 3.34 -6.44
N ALA A 90 7.29 2.05 -6.08
CA ALA A 90 6.90 0.98 -7.00
C ALA A 90 5.48 1.18 -7.53
N SER A 91 4.53 1.50 -6.66
CA SER A 91 3.14 1.79 -7.00
C SER A 91 3.01 2.98 -7.96
N ALA A 92 3.63 4.12 -7.64
CA ALA A 92 3.62 5.28 -8.53
C ALA A 92 4.23 4.95 -9.91
N THR A 93 5.25 4.11 -9.95
CA THR A 93 5.87 3.67 -11.20
C THR A 93 4.96 2.71 -11.98
N ILE A 94 4.28 1.79 -11.31
CA ILE A 94 3.30 0.87 -11.92
C ILE A 94 2.14 1.67 -12.52
N GLU A 95 1.53 2.58 -11.77
CA GLU A 95 0.42 3.39 -12.26
C GLU A 95 0.81 4.23 -13.48
N ARG A 96 1.96 4.89 -13.43
CA ARG A 96 2.45 5.72 -14.53
C ARG A 96 2.81 4.92 -15.78
N VAL A 97 3.40 3.71 -15.65
CA VAL A 97 3.96 2.95 -16.78
C VAL A 97 3.03 1.86 -17.29
N ALA A 98 2.39 1.12 -16.39
CA ALA A 98 1.45 0.06 -16.73
C ALA A 98 0.01 0.57 -16.81
N GLY A 99 -0.31 1.68 -16.13
CA GLY A 99 -1.64 2.29 -16.12
C GLY A 99 -2.69 1.43 -15.44
N ILE A 100 -2.31 0.65 -14.45
CA ILE A 100 -3.20 -0.09 -13.55
C ILE A 100 -3.12 0.53 -12.17
N GLU A 101 -4.26 0.69 -11.52
CA GLU A 101 -4.37 1.26 -10.18
C GLU A 101 -3.70 0.36 -9.14
N THR A 102 -3.15 0.95 -8.08
CA THR A 102 -2.44 0.19 -7.05
C THR A 102 -2.99 0.42 -5.65
N ILE A 103 -2.70 -0.53 -4.75
CA ILE A 103 -2.87 -0.42 -3.30
C ILE A 103 -1.49 -0.64 -2.67
N PRO A 104 -0.64 0.40 -2.54
CA PRO A 104 0.61 0.24 -1.80
C PRO A 104 0.32 -0.08 -0.33
N HIS A 105 1.02 -1.08 0.20
CA HIS A 105 1.11 -1.28 1.63
C HIS A 105 2.06 -0.23 2.20
N LEU A 106 1.81 0.20 3.42
CA LEU A 106 2.70 1.10 4.17
C LEU A 106 2.82 0.62 5.61
N THR A 107 4.07 0.49 6.08
CA THR A 107 4.36 0.07 7.44
C THR A 107 5.04 1.19 8.23
N PRO A 108 4.72 1.38 9.52
CA PRO A 108 5.43 2.31 10.40
C PRO A 108 6.75 1.75 10.94
N ARG A 109 7.06 0.48 10.65
CA ARG A 109 8.27 -0.20 11.16
C ARG A 109 9.56 0.54 10.84
N ASP A 110 9.69 1.05 9.63
CA ASP A 110 10.96 1.56 9.11
C ASP A 110 11.05 3.10 9.13
N SER A 111 10.01 3.81 9.60
CA SER A 111 9.92 5.26 9.49
C SER A 111 9.33 5.93 10.73
N SER A 112 9.84 7.12 11.05
CA SER A 112 9.23 8.01 12.04
C SER A 112 7.91 8.59 11.52
N ILE A 113 7.09 9.17 12.42
CA ILE A 113 5.84 9.86 12.05
C ILE A 113 6.09 10.89 10.94
N ALA A 114 7.10 11.75 11.10
CA ALA A 114 7.44 12.74 10.07
C ALA A 114 7.86 12.09 8.73
N GLY A 115 8.54 10.93 8.78
CA GLY A 115 8.89 10.16 7.59
C GLY A 115 7.65 9.59 6.89
N LEU A 116 6.69 9.07 7.65
CA LEU A 116 5.42 8.55 7.15
C LEU A 116 4.60 9.65 6.46
N GLU A 117 4.42 10.81 7.11
CA GLU A 117 3.74 11.96 6.54
C GLU A 117 4.42 12.45 5.25
N SER A 118 5.75 12.58 5.26
CA SER A 118 6.51 12.99 4.08
C SER A 118 6.33 12.03 2.90
N MET A 119 6.37 10.71 3.16
CA MET A 119 6.13 9.69 2.12
C MET A 119 4.70 9.72 1.59
N LEU A 120 3.71 9.91 2.46
CA LEU A 120 2.30 10.02 2.07
C LEU A 120 2.05 11.28 1.24
N LEU A 121 2.60 12.45 1.62
CA LEU A 121 2.50 13.67 0.82
C LEU A 121 3.10 13.47 -0.58
N GLY A 122 4.29 12.87 -0.65
CA GLY A 122 4.94 12.56 -1.92
C GLY A 122 4.13 11.59 -2.78
N ALA A 123 3.62 10.51 -2.19
CA ALA A 123 2.79 9.53 -2.88
C ALA A 123 1.48 10.16 -3.41
N HIS A 124 0.84 11.01 -2.60
CA HIS A 124 -0.36 11.74 -3.02
C HIS A 124 -0.08 12.68 -4.19
N ALA A 125 1.06 13.39 -4.18
CA ALA A 125 1.49 14.26 -5.27
C ALA A 125 1.77 13.48 -6.57
N GLU A 126 2.28 12.24 -6.48
CA GLU A 126 2.49 11.32 -7.62
C GLU A 126 1.19 10.66 -8.12
N GLY A 127 0.05 10.89 -7.47
CA GLY A 127 -1.25 10.39 -7.90
C GLY A 127 -1.77 9.17 -7.14
N ILE A 128 -1.00 8.59 -6.21
CA ILE A 128 -1.45 7.47 -5.38
C ILE A 128 -2.63 7.91 -4.50
N ARG A 129 -3.68 7.09 -4.49
CA ARG A 129 -4.91 7.37 -3.74
C ARG A 129 -5.32 6.23 -2.81
N ASN A 130 -5.04 4.98 -3.14
CA ASN A 130 -5.30 3.87 -2.22
C ASN A 130 -4.06 3.60 -1.37
N VAL A 131 -4.24 3.26 -0.11
CA VAL A 131 -3.16 2.85 0.79
C VAL A 131 -3.68 1.79 1.74
N LEU A 132 -2.92 0.71 1.94
CA LEU A 132 -3.18 -0.29 2.99
C LEU A 132 -2.24 -0.05 4.18
N ALA A 133 -2.79 0.34 5.31
CA ALA A 133 -2.04 0.51 6.55
C ALA A 133 -1.84 -0.86 7.24
N VAL A 134 -0.58 -1.28 7.35
CA VAL A 134 -0.19 -2.53 8.02
C VAL A 134 0.87 -2.26 9.08
N THR A 135 0.95 -3.10 10.14
CA THR A 135 1.99 -2.92 11.16
C THR A 135 3.37 -3.31 10.64
N GLY A 136 3.43 -4.31 9.75
CA GLY A 136 4.65 -4.89 9.22
C GLY A 136 5.26 -5.97 10.14
N ASP A 137 6.03 -6.87 9.53
CA ASP A 137 6.72 -7.94 10.25
C ASP A 137 7.84 -7.37 11.15
N PRO A 138 8.15 -7.99 12.28
CA PRO A 138 9.21 -7.52 13.15
C PRO A 138 10.60 -7.65 12.48
N PRO A 139 11.56 -6.73 12.75
CA PRO A 139 12.89 -6.74 12.11
C PRO A 139 13.65 -8.07 12.29
N GLU A 140 13.39 -8.80 13.35
CA GLU A 140 13.98 -10.10 13.65
C GLU A 140 13.68 -11.16 12.57
N ALA A 141 12.57 -11.01 11.85
CA ALA A 141 12.18 -11.90 10.75
C ALA A 141 12.92 -11.60 9.43
N GLY A 142 13.68 -10.51 9.36
CA GLY A 142 14.20 -9.93 8.13
C GLY A 142 15.70 -9.98 7.91
N ASP A 143 16.15 -9.06 7.08
CA ASP A 143 17.56 -8.95 6.67
C ASP A 143 18.45 -8.37 7.79
N TYR A 144 17.87 -7.68 8.77
CA TYR A 144 18.59 -6.99 9.84
C TYR A 144 18.02 -7.33 11.23
N PRO A 145 18.14 -8.58 11.69
CA PRO A 145 17.48 -9.04 12.91
C PRO A 145 17.98 -8.37 14.20
N GLY A 146 19.12 -7.66 14.14
CA GLY A 146 19.63 -6.87 15.26
C GLY A 146 19.24 -5.40 15.21
N ALA A 147 18.50 -4.95 14.20
CA ALA A 147 18.01 -3.60 14.12
C ALA A 147 16.71 -3.45 14.91
N GLY A 148 16.55 -2.36 15.65
CA GLY A 148 15.26 -1.99 16.22
C GLY A 148 14.33 -1.44 15.14
N GLY A 149 13.05 -1.82 15.16
CA GLY A 149 12.02 -1.12 14.40
C GLY A 149 11.76 0.26 15.00
N VAL A 150 11.36 1.22 14.16
CA VAL A 150 11.02 2.57 14.66
C VAL A 150 9.71 2.54 15.44
N TYR A 151 8.64 2.03 14.84
CA TYR A 151 7.34 1.79 15.49
C TYR A 151 6.87 2.91 16.43
N GLU A 152 7.03 4.20 16.03
CA GLU A 152 6.44 5.31 16.79
C GLU A 152 4.92 5.20 16.86
N VAL A 153 4.33 4.50 15.89
CA VAL A 153 2.91 4.11 15.84
C VAL A 153 2.79 2.68 15.29
N ASP A 154 1.63 2.06 15.47
CA ASP A 154 1.22 0.83 14.79
C ASP A 154 0.33 1.11 13.57
N SER A 155 -0.31 0.09 12.99
CA SER A 155 -1.24 0.28 11.86
C SER A 155 -2.45 1.15 12.21
N ILE A 156 -2.90 1.15 13.45
CA ILE A 156 -4.01 1.99 13.91
C ILE A 156 -3.56 3.46 13.97
N GLY A 157 -2.38 3.71 14.53
CA GLY A 157 -1.77 5.04 14.53
C GLY A 157 -1.48 5.56 13.12
N LEU A 158 -0.98 4.69 12.22
CA LEU A 158 -0.79 5.04 10.80
C LEU A 158 -2.12 5.37 10.12
N SER A 159 -3.20 4.64 10.43
CA SER A 159 -4.54 4.96 9.91
C SER A 159 -5.00 6.34 10.36
N ARG A 160 -4.74 6.72 11.62
CA ARG A 160 -5.04 8.06 12.14
C ARG A 160 -4.22 9.15 11.45
N ILE A 161 -2.93 8.92 11.18
CA ILE A 161 -2.10 9.84 10.39
C ILE A 161 -2.74 10.09 9.03
N ILE A 162 -3.10 9.04 8.28
CA ILE A 162 -3.71 9.14 6.96
C ILE A 162 -5.05 9.90 7.03
N THR A 163 -5.87 9.62 8.04
CA THR A 163 -7.17 10.27 8.22
C THR A 163 -7.02 11.75 8.58
N SER A 164 -6.04 12.13 9.44
CA SER A 164 -5.73 13.53 9.75
C SER A 164 -5.27 14.27 8.50
N MET A 165 -4.38 13.68 7.70
CA MET A 165 -3.92 14.28 6.44
C MET A 165 -5.06 14.44 5.42
N ASN A 166 -6.01 13.51 5.38
CA ASN A 166 -7.23 13.65 4.58
C ASN A 166 -8.15 14.79 5.09
N ALA A 167 -8.08 15.11 6.37
CA ALA A 167 -8.78 16.26 6.97
C ALA A 167 -8.01 17.60 6.80
N GLY A 168 -6.78 17.57 6.28
CA GLY A 168 -5.95 18.75 6.08
C GLY A 168 -5.05 19.10 7.27
N GLU A 169 -4.78 18.12 8.14
CA GLU A 169 -3.98 18.30 9.36
C GLU A 169 -2.84 17.25 9.42
N ASP A 170 -1.72 17.62 10.04
CA ASP A 170 -0.69 16.67 10.45
C ASP A 170 -1.17 15.83 11.65
N PHE A 171 -0.38 14.85 12.08
CA PHE A 171 -0.73 14.00 13.23
C PHE A 171 -0.87 14.75 14.57
N ASN A 172 -0.33 15.96 14.67
CA ASN A 172 -0.46 16.84 15.84
C ASN A 172 -1.62 17.85 15.73
N GLY A 173 -2.44 17.75 14.66
CA GLY A 173 -3.56 18.67 14.42
C GLY A 173 -3.15 20.05 13.89
N ARG A 174 -1.98 20.16 13.25
CA ARG A 174 -1.56 21.40 12.58
C ARG A 174 -2.00 21.34 11.13
N GLU A 175 -2.53 22.45 10.65
CA GLU A 175 -2.95 22.59 9.25
C GLU A 175 -1.79 22.35 8.28
N ILE A 176 -2.04 21.57 7.22
CA ILE A 176 -1.17 21.37 6.06
C ILE A 176 -1.73 22.16 4.86
N ASP A 177 -0.91 22.47 3.87
CA ASP A 177 -1.26 23.35 2.74
C ASP A 177 -2.49 22.91 1.97
N ALA A 178 -2.71 21.58 1.86
CA ALA A 178 -3.87 21.00 1.20
C ALA A 178 -4.17 19.61 1.78
N PRO A 179 -5.46 19.26 1.95
CA PRO A 179 -5.84 17.91 2.39
C PRO A 179 -5.41 16.86 1.36
N THR A 180 -5.06 15.66 1.84
CA THR A 180 -4.94 14.50 0.98
C THR A 180 -6.31 13.87 0.71
N SER A 181 -6.36 12.81 -0.11
CA SER A 181 -7.61 12.11 -0.43
C SER A 181 -7.36 10.61 -0.59
N PHE A 182 -6.71 10.02 0.41
CA PHE A 182 -6.45 8.58 0.40
C PHE A 182 -7.71 7.78 0.71
N PHE A 183 -7.93 6.71 -0.05
CA PHE A 183 -8.85 5.65 0.27
C PHE A 183 -8.11 4.62 1.14
N LEU A 184 -8.41 4.63 2.43
CA LEU A 184 -7.66 3.92 3.46
C LEU A 184 -8.17 2.49 3.63
N GLY A 185 -7.29 1.52 3.39
CA GLY A 185 -7.45 0.12 3.73
C GLY A 185 -6.67 -0.29 4.96
N VAL A 186 -7.13 -1.35 5.61
CA VAL A 186 -6.46 -1.97 6.76
C VAL A 186 -6.41 -3.49 6.60
N ALA A 187 -5.43 -4.14 7.24
CA ALA A 187 -5.38 -5.60 7.28
C ALA A 187 -6.24 -6.14 8.44
N VAL A 188 -6.80 -7.33 8.24
CA VAL A 188 -7.52 -8.10 9.26
C VAL A 188 -7.17 -9.58 9.14
N ASN A 189 -7.05 -10.29 10.26
CA ASN A 189 -6.76 -11.71 10.28
C ASN A 189 -7.93 -12.55 10.85
N PRO A 190 -8.85 -13.04 10.02
CA PRO A 190 -9.94 -13.89 10.49
C PRO A 190 -9.49 -15.23 11.11
N ALA A 191 -8.24 -15.63 10.86
CA ALA A 191 -7.65 -16.86 11.41
C ALA A 191 -6.76 -16.60 12.65
N ALA A 192 -6.82 -15.40 13.24
CA ALA A 192 -6.06 -15.08 14.44
C ALA A 192 -6.34 -16.06 15.58
N ASP A 193 -5.30 -16.41 16.34
CA ASP A 193 -5.40 -17.28 17.52
C ASP A 193 -6.33 -16.68 18.59
N ASP A 194 -6.20 -15.36 18.83
CA ASP A 194 -7.13 -14.59 19.65
C ASP A 194 -8.03 -13.74 18.74
N LEU A 195 -9.22 -14.29 18.46
CA LEU A 195 -10.19 -13.63 17.60
C LEU A 195 -10.85 -12.42 18.28
N ASP A 196 -10.93 -12.40 19.60
CA ASP A 196 -11.53 -11.28 20.34
C ASP A 196 -10.58 -10.08 20.32
N GLU A 197 -9.27 -10.29 20.49
CA GLU A 197 -8.25 -9.25 20.32
C GLU A 197 -8.25 -8.71 18.87
N GLU A 198 -8.32 -9.59 17.86
CA GLU A 198 -8.35 -9.15 16.47
C GLU A 198 -9.60 -8.32 16.14
N LEU A 199 -10.75 -8.70 16.69
CA LEU A 199 -12.00 -7.93 16.54
C LEU A 199 -11.91 -6.57 17.23
N GLU A 200 -11.35 -6.49 18.44
CA GLU A 200 -11.12 -5.22 19.13
C GLU A 200 -10.20 -4.31 18.31
N ARG A 201 -9.11 -4.85 17.77
CA ARG A 201 -8.22 -4.12 16.88
C ARG A 201 -8.91 -3.69 15.58
N PHE A 202 -9.79 -4.53 15.04
CA PHE A 202 -10.56 -4.18 13.85
C PHE A 202 -11.51 -3.01 14.11
N GLU A 203 -12.22 -2.98 15.25
CA GLU A 203 -13.04 -1.83 15.65
C GLU A 203 -12.20 -0.55 15.78
N GLN A 204 -11.02 -0.62 16.41
CA GLN A 204 -10.11 0.53 16.50
C GLN A 204 -9.63 1.02 15.12
N LYS A 205 -9.44 0.12 14.15
CA LYS A 205 -9.11 0.47 12.76
C LYS A 205 -10.29 1.16 12.07
N LEU A 206 -11.54 0.72 12.32
CA LEU A 206 -12.73 1.39 11.82
C LEU A 206 -12.87 2.81 12.39
N GLU A 207 -12.68 2.97 13.70
CA GLU A 207 -12.68 4.28 14.38
C GLU A 207 -11.54 5.19 13.86
N ALA A 208 -10.41 4.62 13.46
CA ALA A 208 -9.30 5.34 12.85
C ALA A 208 -9.56 5.75 11.38
N GLY A 209 -10.70 5.39 10.80
CA GLY A 209 -11.13 5.85 9.49
C GLY A 209 -10.94 4.85 8.35
N ALA A 210 -10.76 3.56 8.64
CA ALA A 210 -10.67 2.52 7.61
C ALA A 210 -11.92 2.49 6.73
N GLN A 211 -11.73 2.38 5.41
CA GLN A 211 -12.78 2.41 4.39
C GLN A 211 -12.93 1.09 3.63
N PHE A 212 -11.93 0.23 3.68
CA PHE A 212 -11.98 -1.18 3.27
C PHE A 212 -11.01 -1.99 4.12
N ALA A 213 -11.13 -3.32 4.08
CA ALA A 213 -10.14 -4.18 4.71
C ALA A 213 -9.70 -5.30 3.76
N MET A 214 -8.45 -5.74 3.91
CA MET A 214 -7.91 -6.92 3.24
C MET A 214 -7.63 -7.98 4.30
N THR A 215 -8.12 -9.21 4.07
CA THR A 215 -7.84 -10.30 4.99
C THR A 215 -6.43 -10.85 4.77
N GLN A 216 -5.87 -11.45 5.81
CA GLN A 216 -4.79 -12.42 5.62
C GLN A 216 -5.26 -13.55 4.70
N VAL A 217 -4.29 -14.29 4.13
CA VAL A 217 -4.61 -15.43 3.26
C VAL A 217 -5.43 -16.46 4.01
N LEU A 218 -6.56 -16.83 3.44
CA LEU A 218 -7.44 -17.85 3.98
C LEU A 218 -7.35 -19.14 3.15
N PHE A 219 -7.04 -20.24 3.82
CA PHE A 219 -7.08 -21.59 3.24
C PHE A 219 -8.36 -22.34 3.58
N ASP A 220 -9.10 -21.87 4.60
CA ASP A 220 -10.41 -22.37 5.02
C ASP A 220 -11.33 -21.18 5.32
N PHE A 221 -12.40 -21.07 4.55
CA PHE A 221 -13.38 -19.99 4.72
C PHE A 221 -14.19 -20.08 6.02
N SER A 222 -14.14 -21.21 6.75
CA SER A 222 -14.75 -21.28 8.07
C SER A 222 -14.18 -20.28 9.07
N TYR A 223 -12.95 -19.83 8.88
CA TYR A 223 -12.36 -18.73 9.66
C TYR A 223 -13.08 -17.41 9.41
N LEU A 224 -13.38 -17.11 8.15
CA LEU A 224 -14.15 -15.91 7.79
C LEU A 224 -15.56 -15.98 8.37
N ASP A 225 -16.22 -17.13 8.24
CA ASP A 225 -17.57 -17.31 8.80
C ASP A 225 -17.59 -17.09 10.31
N ARG A 226 -16.59 -17.60 11.04
CA ARG A 226 -16.44 -17.40 12.49
C ARG A 226 -16.19 -15.93 12.83
N PHE A 227 -15.29 -15.26 12.08
CA PHE A 227 -15.01 -13.85 12.26
C PHE A 227 -16.27 -13.00 12.08
N LEU A 228 -17.01 -13.20 10.99
CA LEU A 228 -18.24 -12.46 10.70
C LEU A 228 -19.34 -12.76 11.73
N ALA A 229 -19.49 -14.03 12.14
CA ALA A 229 -20.44 -14.41 13.19
C ALA A 229 -20.08 -13.74 14.54
N ARG A 230 -18.78 -13.70 14.88
CA ARG A 230 -18.32 -13.12 16.15
C ARG A 230 -18.42 -11.60 16.14
N LEU A 231 -18.26 -10.95 14.98
CA LEU A 231 -18.49 -9.52 14.82
C LEU A 231 -19.93 -9.13 15.20
N GLY A 232 -20.89 -10.06 15.07
CA GLY A 232 -22.27 -9.91 15.56
C GLY A 232 -23.12 -8.87 14.83
N ARG A 233 -22.62 -8.29 13.75
CA ARG A 233 -23.27 -7.30 12.90
C ARG A 233 -22.73 -7.37 11.47
N PRO A 234 -23.40 -6.81 10.47
CA PRO A 234 -22.83 -6.69 9.13
C PRO A 234 -21.50 -5.91 9.17
N CYS A 235 -20.52 -6.37 8.42
CA CYS A 235 -19.27 -5.63 8.28
C CYS A 235 -19.55 -4.26 7.66
N GLN A 236 -19.04 -3.19 8.28
CA GLN A 236 -19.36 -1.81 7.88
C GLN A 236 -18.60 -1.37 6.63
N ILE A 237 -17.51 -2.06 6.31
CA ILE A 237 -16.66 -1.76 5.17
C ILE A 237 -16.48 -3.00 4.30
N PRO A 238 -16.22 -2.85 3.00
CA PRO A 238 -15.93 -3.97 2.12
C PRO A 238 -14.68 -4.76 2.57
N LEU A 239 -14.73 -6.08 2.36
CA LEU A 239 -13.62 -6.99 2.61
C LEU A 239 -13.08 -7.54 1.29
N LEU A 240 -11.78 -7.36 1.04
CA LEU A 240 -11.04 -8.09 0.02
C LEU A 240 -10.45 -9.34 0.67
N ILE A 241 -10.82 -10.50 0.15
CA ILE A 241 -10.43 -11.78 0.75
C ILE A 241 -9.11 -12.26 0.16
N GLY A 242 -8.10 -12.42 1.01
CA GLY A 242 -6.80 -12.95 0.63
C GLY A 242 -6.90 -14.44 0.28
N ILE A 243 -6.49 -14.79 -0.95
CA ILE A 243 -6.45 -16.18 -1.44
C ILE A 243 -5.05 -16.45 -1.96
N PHE A 244 -4.51 -17.62 -1.62
CA PHE A 244 -3.21 -18.06 -2.12
C PHE A 244 -3.32 -19.39 -2.85
N TYR A 245 -2.83 -19.44 -4.09
CA TYR A 245 -2.81 -20.66 -4.87
C TYR A 245 -1.64 -21.57 -4.50
N VAL A 246 -1.92 -22.64 -3.78
CA VAL A 246 -0.91 -23.63 -3.38
C VAL A 246 -0.63 -24.59 -4.52
N ARG A 247 0.49 -24.40 -5.22
CA ARG A 247 0.85 -25.18 -6.42
C ARG A 247 1.44 -26.56 -6.13
N SER A 248 1.89 -26.84 -4.90
CA SER A 248 2.50 -28.11 -4.56
C SER A 248 2.42 -28.42 -3.07
N HIS A 249 2.51 -29.70 -2.72
CA HIS A 249 2.61 -30.15 -1.33
C HIS A 249 3.84 -29.55 -0.60
N GLN A 250 4.96 -29.45 -1.28
CA GLN A 250 6.17 -28.82 -0.69
C GLN A 250 5.93 -27.35 -0.33
N LEU A 251 5.22 -26.61 -1.19
CA LEU A 251 4.84 -25.23 -0.89
C LEU A 251 3.88 -25.14 0.28
N ALA A 252 2.90 -26.05 0.37
CA ALA A 252 1.99 -26.12 1.51
C ALA A 252 2.75 -26.36 2.82
N LEU A 253 3.67 -27.33 2.86
CA LEU A 253 4.49 -27.61 4.04
C LEU A 253 5.38 -26.42 4.41
N ARG A 254 5.95 -25.73 3.42
CA ARG A 254 6.76 -24.56 3.67
C ARG A 254 5.92 -23.42 4.28
N LEU A 255 4.74 -23.15 3.72
CA LEU A 255 3.84 -22.14 4.28
C LEU A 255 3.45 -22.49 5.72
N HIS A 256 3.08 -23.76 5.97
CA HIS A 256 2.73 -24.22 7.31
C HIS A 256 3.84 -24.06 8.34
N ASN A 257 5.10 -24.26 7.95
CA ASN A 257 6.23 -24.23 8.86
C ASN A 257 6.92 -22.86 9.00
N GLU A 258 6.79 -21.97 8.00
CA GLU A 258 7.57 -20.74 7.89
C GLU A 258 6.70 -19.46 7.99
N VAL A 259 5.39 -19.58 7.81
CA VAL A 259 4.49 -18.43 7.85
C VAL A 259 3.61 -18.52 9.09
N PRO A 260 3.74 -17.57 10.04
CA PRO A 260 2.87 -17.51 11.21
C PRO A 260 1.43 -17.13 10.82
N GLY A 261 0.45 -17.74 11.45
CA GLY A 261 -0.99 -17.43 11.26
C GLY A 261 -1.80 -18.50 10.58
#